data_6adb52a5f12f4b34466a96690d23d57c
#
_entry.id   6adb52a5f12f4b34466a96690d23d57c
#
_cell.length_a   1.000
_cell.length_b   1.000
_cell.length_c   1.000
_cell.angle_alpha   90.00
_cell.angle_beta   90.00
_cell.angle_gamma   90.00
#
_symmetry.space_group_name_H-M   'P 1'
#
loop_
_entity.id
_entity.type
_entity.pdbx_description
1 polymer ?
#
loop_
_entity_poly.entity_id
_entity_poly.type
_entity_poly.pdbx_seq_one_letter_code
_entity_poly.pdbx_strand_id
1 'polypeptide(L)'
;MKKRIMSLLALAAFAILCAACSRTAGETPAPQGEQIPAAESEENHAGQVASSGPGETENAGGQSLSQGEGTALEAENVQEPSAVYMTEDISSEGLMKVYEALEAEPAGRVAVKLSTGEPGSNYLRTELIGDLVQSLDAAIVECNTAYGGSRASTAMHYQVAEDHGYTAIADVDIMDEEGSMTLPVTGGRNLTENYVGAHFANYDYYVILSHFKGHAMAGYGGAIKNISIGIASAEGKNHIHTAGKGGSMWSASQDPFLESMAEAGKSVADALDGRILYINVMNRLSVDCDCDGSPAEPDMHDIGILASYDPVAVDQACVDLVYEAEDGASLVNRIESRNGLHTLEHGAEIGLGNREYELISLDE
;
A
#
# COMPACT_ATOMS: atom_id res chain seq x y z
N MET A 1 -58.64 -35.54 -25.58
CA MET A 1 -59.65 -35.45 -24.49
C MET A 1 -59.07 -34.49 -23.47
N LYS A 2 -59.49 -33.25 -23.45
CA LYS A 2 -60.31 -32.53 -22.42
C LYS A 2 -59.74 -32.72 -21.02
N LYS A 3 -59.29 -31.71 -20.24
CA LYS A 3 -60.02 -30.42 -19.89
C LYS A 3 -59.02 -29.36 -19.38
N ARG A 4 -59.29 -28.11 -19.77
CA ARG A 4 -58.92 -26.87 -19.14
C ARG A 4 -59.74 -26.70 -17.84
N ILE A 5 -59.18 -26.04 -16.82
CA ILE A 5 -59.94 -25.18 -15.90
C ILE A 5 -59.07 -23.97 -15.54
N MET A 6 -59.63 -22.79 -15.86
CA MET A 6 -59.26 -21.46 -15.44
C MET A 6 -59.90 -21.13 -14.08
N SER A 7 -59.28 -20.27 -13.28
CA SER A 7 -59.93 -19.29 -12.37
C SER A 7 -58.79 -18.37 -11.90
N LEU A 8 -58.70 -17.19 -12.23
CA LEU A 8 -59.36 -15.86 -12.10
C LEU A 8 -59.45 -15.35 -10.66
N LEU A 9 -58.73 -14.23 -10.46
CA LEU A 9 -58.95 -12.99 -9.69
C LEU A 9 -59.16 -13.04 -8.17
N ALA A 10 -58.34 -12.22 -7.49
CA ALA A 10 -58.80 -11.16 -6.61
C ALA A 10 -57.70 -10.08 -6.40
N LEU A 11 -57.92 -8.92 -7.01
CA LEU A 11 -57.36 -7.61 -6.60
C LEU A 11 -58.04 -7.20 -5.28
N ALA A 12 -57.22 -6.72 -4.33
CA ALA A 12 -57.73 -5.84 -3.26
C ALA A 12 -56.74 -4.67 -3.09
N ALA A 13 -57.17 -3.53 -3.59
CA ALA A 13 -56.59 -2.22 -3.33
C ALA A 13 -56.95 -1.78 -1.91
N PHE A 14 -55.95 -1.30 -1.16
CA PHE A 14 -56.20 -0.50 0.05
C PHE A 14 -55.47 0.84 -0.12
N ALA A 15 -56.30 1.85 -0.44
CA ALA A 15 -55.95 3.25 -0.35
C ALA A 15 -56.41 3.77 1.01
N ILE A 16 -55.50 4.32 1.82
CA ILE A 16 -55.85 5.18 2.97
C ILE A 16 -54.97 6.42 2.94
N LEU A 17 -55.58 7.47 2.55
CA LEU A 17 -55.65 8.87 2.98
C LEU A 17 -54.44 9.51 3.63
N CYS A 18 -53.96 10.52 2.93
CA CYS A 18 -53.18 11.66 3.42
C CYS A 18 -53.90 12.42 4.52
N ALA A 19 -53.18 12.79 5.56
CA ALA A 19 -53.46 13.99 6.33
C ALA A 19 -52.16 14.82 6.43
N ALA A 20 -52.22 15.96 5.79
CA ALA A 20 -51.23 17.01 5.81
C ALA A 20 -51.10 17.60 7.21
N CYS A 21 -49.85 17.77 7.67
CA CYS A 21 -49.48 18.79 8.64
C CYS A 21 -48.24 19.53 8.16
N SER A 22 -48.49 20.66 7.56
CA SER A 22 -47.50 21.72 7.36
C SER A 22 -46.99 22.18 8.72
N ARG A 23 -45.70 22.09 8.96
CA ARG A 23 -44.98 22.92 9.95
C ARG A 23 -43.74 23.51 9.31
N THR A 24 -43.75 24.81 9.33
CA THR A 24 -42.80 25.80 8.93
C THR A 24 -41.34 25.46 9.32
N ALA A 25 -40.46 25.67 8.35
CA ALA A 25 -39.02 25.71 8.50
C ALA A 25 -38.64 26.82 9.50
N GLY A 26 -37.91 26.43 10.54
CA GLY A 26 -37.14 27.35 11.38
C GLY A 26 -35.68 27.27 10.96
N GLU A 27 -35.20 28.34 10.36
CA GLU A 27 -33.80 28.56 10.08
C GLU A 27 -33.03 28.64 11.38
N THR A 28 -32.04 27.77 11.58
CA THR A 28 -31.04 27.89 12.62
C THR A 28 -29.82 28.62 12.02
N PRO A 29 -29.37 29.74 12.58
CA PRO A 29 -28.22 30.45 12.05
C PRO A 29 -26.92 29.70 12.33
N ALA A 30 -26.02 29.71 11.36
CA ALA A 30 -24.65 29.23 11.46
C ALA A 30 -23.85 29.96 12.55
N PRO A 31 -22.96 29.28 13.27
CA PRO A 31 -22.07 29.96 14.21
C PRO A 31 -21.02 30.79 13.45
N GLN A 32 -20.95 32.06 13.81
CA GLN A 32 -19.94 33.00 13.34
C GLN A 32 -18.57 32.63 13.90
N GLY A 33 -17.59 32.59 13.00
CA GLY A 33 -16.20 32.34 13.34
C GLY A 33 -15.63 33.43 14.26
N GLU A 34 -15.04 32.99 15.34
CA GLU A 34 -14.23 33.80 16.23
C GLU A 34 -12.86 34.02 15.59
N GLN A 35 -12.56 35.28 15.29
CA GLN A 35 -11.25 35.76 14.84
C GLN A 35 -10.27 35.73 16.01
N ILE A 36 -9.20 34.96 15.91
CA ILE A 36 -8.04 35.03 16.80
C ILE A 36 -7.11 36.13 16.28
N PRO A 37 -6.67 37.09 17.14
CA PRO A 37 -5.81 38.18 16.71
C PRO A 37 -4.38 37.74 16.46
N ALA A 38 -3.78 38.34 15.45
CA ALA A 38 -2.38 38.20 15.08
C ALA A 38 -1.47 38.70 16.23
N ALA A 39 -0.49 37.87 16.60
CA ALA A 39 0.59 38.29 17.51
C ALA A 39 1.69 38.94 16.68
N GLU A 40 2.05 40.12 17.15
CA GLU A 40 3.09 40.98 16.59
C GLU A 40 4.49 40.37 16.78
N SER A 41 5.31 40.61 15.76
CA SER A 41 6.74 40.35 15.74
C SER A 41 7.49 41.35 16.65
N GLU A 42 8.27 40.86 17.61
CA GLU A 42 9.33 41.65 18.21
C GLU A 42 10.70 41.21 17.70
N GLU A 43 11.32 42.10 16.94
CA GLU A 43 12.77 42.15 16.73
C GLU A 43 13.45 42.64 18.00
N ASN A 44 14.53 42.00 18.43
CA ASN A 44 15.64 42.71 19.05
C ASN A 44 16.92 41.87 19.10
N HIS A 45 17.88 42.34 18.44
CA HIS A 45 19.19 42.95 18.79
C HIS A 45 20.38 42.00 18.91
N ALA A 46 21.28 42.31 18.00
CA ALA A 46 22.67 41.94 17.91
C ALA A 46 23.50 42.15 19.20
N GLY A 47 24.43 41.25 19.43
CA GLY A 47 25.53 41.38 20.36
C GLY A 47 26.80 40.76 19.81
N GLN A 48 27.64 41.56 19.13
CA GLN A 48 29.03 41.29 18.84
C GLN A 48 29.89 41.44 20.10
N VAL A 49 30.90 40.58 20.30
CA VAL A 49 32.28 40.89 20.79
C VAL A 49 33.16 39.68 20.51
N ALA A 50 34.11 39.71 19.58
CA ALA A 50 35.54 40.03 19.59
C ALA A 50 36.44 39.00 20.27
N SER A 51 37.17 38.24 19.44
CA SER A 51 38.63 38.33 19.19
C SER A 51 39.58 37.98 20.34
N SER A 52 40.36 36.90 20.13
CA SER A 52 41.83 36.90 20.29
C SER A 52 42.44 35.59 19.88
N GLY A 53 43.32 35.56 18.87
CA GLY A 53 44.42 34.60 18.68
C GLY A 53 45.70 35.24 19.22
N PRO A 54 46.92 34.73 18.93
CA PRO A 54 47.36 33.49 18.31
C PRO A 54 48.41 32.74 19.15
N GLY A 55 48.86 31.56 18.69
CA GLY A 55 50.05 30.91 19.25
C GLY A 55 50.59 29.89 18.29
N GLU A 56 51.56 30.35 17.51
CA GLU A 56 52.48 29.49 16.70
C GLU A 56 53.45 28.73 17.63
N THR A 57 53.74 27.47 17.28
CA THR A 57 55.10 26.93 17.39
C THR A 57 55.31 25.85 16.36
N GLU A 58 56.28 26.13 15.49
CA GLU A 58 56.95 25.19 14.58
C GLU A 58 57.63 24.06 15.34
N ASN A 59 57.73 22.87 14.80
CA ASN A 59 59.02 22.34 14.41
C ASN A 59 58.96 21.08 13.55
N ALA A 60 59.91 21.06 12.67
CA ALA A 60 60.20 20.19 11.55
C ALA A 60 60.57 18.74 11.92
N GLY A 61 60.46 17.85 10.93
CA GLY A 61 61.13 16.57 10.90
C GLY A 61 60.58 15.65 9.83
N GLY A 62 61.11 15.77 8.61
CA GLY A 62 60.74 14.98 7.45
C GLY A 62 61.14 13.53 7.55
N GLN A 63 60.50 12.69 6.77
CA GLN A 63 61.11 11.74 5.83
C GLN A 63 60.01 11.19 4.89
N SER A 64 60.29 11.41 3.61
CA SER A 64 59.66 10.80 2.44
C SER A 64 59.88 9.28 2.44
N LEU A 65 58.84 8.51 2.16
CA LEU A 65 58.93 7.25 1.41
C LEU A 65 57.69 7.07 0.53
N SER A 66 58.01 6.90 -0.71
CA SER A 66 57.32 6.63 -1.94
C SER A 66 56.03 5.78 -1.89
N GLN A 67 55.06 6.30 -2.63
CA GLN A 67 54.31 5.66 -3.72
C GLN A 67 53.84 4.21 -3.53
N GLY A 68 52.55 4.07 -3.40
CA GLY A 68 51.75 2.95 -3.77
C GLY A 68 50.38 3.49 -4.16
N GLU A 69 50.23 3.97 -5.42
CA GLU A 69 48.93 4.15 -6.04
C GLU A 69 48.33 2.77 -6.23
N GLY A 70 47.68 2.28 -5.21
CA GLY A 70 46.68 1.24 -5.31
C GLY A 70 45.37 1.92 -5.59
N THR A 71 44.99 2.06 -6.86
CA THR A 71 43.60 2.25 -7.24
C THR A 71 42.84 1.04 -6.70
N ALA A 72 42.27 1.18 -5.53
CA ALA A 72 41.15 0.34 -5.13
C ALA A 72 40.08 0.62 -6.17
N LEU A 73 39.94 -0.29 -7.13
CA LEU A 73 38.71 -0.44 -7.86
C LEU A 73 37.64 -0.71 -6.79
N GLU A 74 36.83 0.28 -6.45
CA GLU A 74 35.55 0.04 -5.82
C GLU A 74 34.87 -0.95 -6.76
N ALA A 75 34.78 -2.21 -6.35
CA ALA A 75 33.92 -3.17 -6.98
C ALA A 75 32.53 -2.57 -6.80
N GLU A 76 31.98 -1.96 -7.86
CA GLU A 76 30.56 -1.69 -7.95
C GLU A 76 29.92 -3.03 -7.62
N ASN A 77 29.20 -3.07 -6.51
CA ASN A 77 28.39 -4.22 -6.12
C ASN A 77 27.22 -4.25 -7.10
N VAL A 78 27.46 -4.77 -8.30
CA VAL A 78 26.42 -4.96 -9.32
C VAL A 78 25.53 -6.07 -8.76
N GLN A 79 24.43 -5.65 -8.15
CA GLN A 79 23.40 -6.57 -7.70
C GLN A 79 22.79 -7.21 -8.94
N GLU A 80 22.71 -8.55 -9.00
CA GLU A 80 22.06 -9.25 -10.11
C GLU A 80 20.60 -8.80 -10.20
N PRO A 81 20.04 -8.66 -11.41
CA PRO A 81 18.64 -8.30 -11.60
C PRO A 81 17.71 -9.30 -10.91
N SER A 82 16.65 -8.79 -10.27
CA SER A 82 15.65 -9.63 -9.62
C SER A 82 14.72 -10.26 -10.66
N ALA A 83 14.42 -11.56 -10.54
CA ALA A 83 13.45 -12.20 -11.43
C ALA A 83 12.02 -11.72 -11.12
N VAL A 84 11.29 -11.35 -12.18
CA VAL A 84 9.85 -11.04 -12.15
C VAL A 84 9.15 -11.92 -13.17
N TYR A 85 8.33 -12.83 -12.69
CA TYR A 85 7.53 -13.72 -13.54
C TYR A 85 6.22 -13.03 -13.91
N MET A 86 5.76 -13.20 -15.16
CA MET A 86 4.56 -12.56 -15.67
C MET A 86 3.73 -13.50 -16.54
N THR A 87 2.40 -13.37 -16.44
CA THR A 87 1.44 -13.89 -17.42
C THR A 87 0.40 -12.83 -17.76
N GLU A 88 -0.05 -12.80 -19.02
CA GLU A 88 -1.19 -11.97 -19.46
C GLU A 88 -2.54 -12.61 -19.09
N ASP A 89 -2.54 -13.90 -18.70
CA ASP A 89 -3.74 -14.61 -18.26
C ASP A 89 -4.18 -14.18 -16.86
N ILE A 90 -5.19 -13.32 -16.79
CA ILE A 90 -5.80 -12.86 -15.53
C ILE A 90 -6.96 -13.80 -15.14
N SER A 91 -6.61 -15.03 -14.87
CA SER A 91 -7.51 -16.07 -14.37
C SER A 91 -6.95 -16.69 -13.09
N SER A 92 -7.73 -17.58 -12.45
CA SER A 92 -7.23 -18.36 -11.32
C SER A 92 -6.04 -19.22 -11.72
N GLU A 93 -6.07 -19.80 -12.93
CA GLU A 93 -4.98 -20.59 -13.50
C GLU A 93 -3.73 -19.72 -13.74
N GLY A 94 -3.89 -18.50 -14.28
CA GLY A 94 -2.78 -17.56 -14.47
C GLY A 94 -2.15 -17.13 -13.15
N LEU A 95 -2.97 -16.90 -12.11
CA LEU A 95 -2.48 -16.57 -10.76
C LEU A 95 -1.68 -17.73 -10.17
N MET A 96 -2.17 -18.98 -10.30
CA MET A 96 -1.44 -20.15 -9.86
C MET A 96 -0.13 -20.34 -10.65
N LYS A 97 -0.12 -20.07 -11.95
CA LYS A 97 1.05 -20.19 -12.82
C LYS A 97 2.20 -19.29 -12.38
N VAL A 98 1.93 -18.00 -12.04
CA VAL A 98 2.98 -17.10 -11.55
C VAL A 98 3.42 -17.45 -10.12
N TYR A 99 2.52 -17.96 -9.28
CA TYR A 99 2.87 -18.45 -7.96
C TYR A 99 3.78 -19.69 -8.03
N GLU A 100 3.44 -20.68 -8.87
CA GLU A 100 4.24 -21.90 -9.07
C GLU A 100 5.63 -21.59 -9.64
N ALA A 101 5.74 -20.58 -10.53
CA ALA A 101 7.03 -20.16 -11.11
C ALA A 101 8.02 -19.62 -10.07
N LEU A 102 7.55 -19.16 -8.91
CA LEU A 102 8.40 -18.77 -7.80
C LEU A 102 9.00 -19.96 -7.05
N GLU A 103 8.52 -21.18 -7.27
CA GLU A 103 8.96 -22.39 -6.56
C GLU A 103 8.94 -22.22 -5.03
N ALA A 104 7.94 -21.46 -4.50
CA ALA A 104 7.82 -21.17 -3.10
C ALA A 104 7.41 -22.39 -2.28
N GLU A 105 8.04 -22.57 -1.13
CA GLU A 105 7.71 -23.62 -0.15
C GLU A 105 7.24 -22.99 1.17
N PRO A 106 6.02 -22.40 1.25
CA PRO A 106 5.50 -21.85 2.49
C PRO A 106 5.39 -22.89 3.57
N ALA A 107 5.83 -22.57 4.77
CA ALA A 107 5.76 -23.46 5.92
C ALA A 107 5.08 -22.77 7.10
N GLY A 108 4.39 -23.54 7.94
CA GLY A 108 3.67 -23.02 9.10
C GLY A 108 2.32 -22.42 8.73
N ARG A 109 1.88 -21.40 9.47
CA ARG A 109 0.64 -20.68 9.19
C ARG A 109 0.89 -19.62 8.10
N VAL A 110 0.15 -19.73 7.02
CA VAL A 110 0.28 -18.83 5.87
C VAL A 110 -0.76 -17.70 5.91
N ALA A 111 -0.33 -16.48 5.68
CA ALA A 111 -1.18 -15.33 5.48
C ALA A 111 -1.18 -14.89 4.02
N VAL A 112 -2.35 -14.71 3.42
CA VAL A 112 -2.51 -13.98 2.17
C VAL A 112 -2.94 -12.56 2.50
N LYS A 113 -2.03 -11.59 2.33
CA LYS A 113 -2.32 -10.18 2.56
C LYS A 113 -2.86 -9.52 1.30
N LEU A 114 -4.08 -9.10 1.35
CA LEU A 114 -4.74 -8.34 0.27
C LEU A 114 -5.48 -7.13 0.84
N SER A 115 -6.00 -6.27 -0.03
CA SER A 115 -6.96 -5.24 0.35
C SER A 115 -8.38 -5.78 0.18
N THR A 116 -9.15 -5.81 1.26
CA THR A 116 -10.57 -6.22 1.21
C THR A 116 -11.44 -5.26 0.40
N GLY A 117 -10.98 -4.01 0.22
CA GLY A 117 -11.68 -2.98 -0.56
C GLY A 117 -12.88 -2.34 0.16
N GLU A 118 -13.15 -1.08 -0.11
CA GLU A 118 -14.41 -0.47 0.30
C GLU A 118 -15.58 -1.01 -0.54
N PRO A 119 -16.81 -1.06 -0.02
CA PRO A 119 -18.00 -1.38 -0.82
C PRO A 119 -18.09 -0.48 -2.06
N GLY A 120 -18.24 -1.10 -3.23
CA GLY A 120 -18.27 -0.41 -4.52
C GLY A 120 -16.92 -0.24 -5.21
N SER A 121 -15.83 -0.60 -4.55
CA SER A 121 -14.48 -0.58 -5.15
C SER A 121 -14.24 -1.72 -6.14
N ASN A 122 -13.08 -1.66 -6.80
CA ASN A 122 -12.63 -2.66 -7.78
C ASN A 122 -11.83 -3.83 -7.16
N TYR A 123 -12.04 -4.16 -5.89
CA TYR A 123 -11.31 -5.19 -5.15
C TYR A 123 -11.13 -6.51 -5.90
N LEU A 124 -10.10 -7.29 -5.58
CA LEU A 124 -9.84 -8.62 -6.17
C LEU A 124 -10.99 -9.58 -5.85
N ARG A 125 -11.52 -10.22 -6.90
CA ARG A 125 -12.68 -11.11 -6.77
C ARG A 125 -12.25 -12.50 -6.31
N THR A 126 -13.11 -13.16 -5.54
CA THR A 126 -12.86 -14.48 -4.97
C THR A 126 -12.66 -15.56 -6.05
N GLU A 127 -13.29 -15.40 -7.21
CA GLU A 127 -13.13 -16.29 -8.36
C GLU A 127 -11.70 -16.27 -8.92
N LEU A 128 -10.98 -15.17 -8.76
CA LEU A 128 -9.59 -15.05 -9.20
C LEU A 128 -8.61 -15.64 -8.18
N ILE A 129 -8.86 -15.41 -6.89
CA ILE A 129 -7.86 -15.66 -5.84
C ILE A 129 -8.11 -16.94 -5.05
N GLY A 130 -9.30 -17.54 -5.18
CA GLY A 130 -9.75 -18.62 -4.30
C GLY A 130 -8.85 -19.84 -4.34
N ASP A 131 -8.43 -20.27 -5.53
CA ASP A 131 -7.59 -21.47 -5.68
C ASP A 131 -6.22 -21.27 -5.01
N LEU A 132 -5.60 -20.08 -5.15
CA LEU A 132 -4.35 -19.78 -4.48
C LEU A 132 -4.50 -19.82 -2.95
N VAL A 133 -5.50 -19.11 -2.41
CA VAL A 133 -5.73 -19.03 -0.96
C VAL A 133 -6.00 -20.42 -0.36
N GLN A 134 -6.83 -21.22 -1.03
CA GLN A 134 -7.20 -22.56 -0.58
C GLN A 134 -6.05 -23.58 -0.74
N SER A 135 -5.25 -23.48 -1.80
CA SER A 135 -4.09 -24.37 -2.01
C SER A 135 -3.03 -24.20 -0.91
N LEU A 136 -2.96 -23.02 -0.32
CA LEU A 136 -2.05 -22.67 0.76
C LEU A 136 -2.61 -22.95 2.17
N ASP A 137 -3.87 -23.33 2.30
CA ASP A 137 -4.60 -23.36 3.59
C ASP A 137 -4.39 -22.06 4.36
N ALA A 138 -4.42 -20.94 3.65
CA ALA A 138 -4.05 -19.63 4.16
C ALA A 138 -5.22 -18.88 4.78
N ALA A 139 -4.94 -18.04 5.78
CA ALA A 139 -5.86 -16.99 6.20
C ALA A 139 -5.71 -15.74 5.32
N ILE A 140 -6.80 -15.09 5.00
CA ILE A 140 -6.79 -13.74 4.42
C ILE A 140 -6.60 -12.73 5.54
N VAL A 141 -5.60 -11.88 5.45
CA VAL A 141 -5.27 -10.92 6.51
C VAL A 141 -5.32 -9.47 6.02
N GLU A 142 -5.81 -8.58 6.89
CA GLU A 142 -5.87 -7.13 6.65
C GLU A 142 -5.80 -6.39 8.01
N CYS A 143 -5.68 -5.05 7.98
CA CYS A 143 -5.81 -4.18 9.14
C CYS A 143 -6.84 -3.09 8.88
N ASN A 144 -7.49 -2.59 9.94
CA ASN A 144 -8.45 -1.50 9.88
C ASN A 144 -7.86 -0.25 9.21
N THR A 145 -8.71 0.54 8.57
CA THR A 145 -8.30 1.80 7.94
C THR A 145 -8.16 2.92 8.97
N ALA A 146 -7.27 3.89 8.70
CA ALA A 146 -7.09 5.07 9.56
C ALA A 146 -7.94 6.28 9.13
N TYR A 147 -8.64 6.19 8.02
CA TYR A 147 -9.67 7.12 7.58
C TYR A 147 -11.06 6.59 7.94
N GLY A 148 -12.11 7.35 7.85
CA GLY A 148 -13.48 6.86 7.96
C GLY A 148 -13.78 5.78 6.90
N GLY A 149 -15.01 5.33 6.78
CA GLY A 149 -15.42 4.32 5.80
C GLY A 149 -15.85 3.02 6.45
N SER A 150 -16.10 2.01 5.61
CA SER A 150 -16.70 0.74 6.03
C SER A 150 -15.69 -0.23 6.67
N ARG A 151 -14.41 0.12 6.65
CA ARG A 151 -13.32 -0.69 7.23
C ARG A 151 -12.62 0.02 8.39
N ALA A 152 -13.24 1.05 8.97
CA ALA A 152 -12.66 1.85 10.05
C ALA A 152 -12.75 1.19 11.43
N SER A 153 -13.52 0.13 11.58
CA SER A 153 -13.61 -0.66 12.80
C SER A 153 -13.68 -2.15 12.48
N THR A 154 -13.14 -2.97 13.35
CA THR A 154 -13.04 -4.42 13.18
C THR A 154 -14.37 -5.08 12.81
N ALA A 155 -15.45 -4.76 13.52
CA ALA A 155 -16.76 -5.36 13.23
C ALA A 155 -17.30 -4.98 11.85
N MET A 156 -17.12 -3.72 11.41
CA MET A 156 -17.52 -3.28 10.08
C MET A 156 -16.61 -3.90 9.01
N HIS A 157 -15.34 -4.05 9.28
CA HIS A 157 -14.36 -4.62 8.36
C HIS A 157 -14.63 -6.11 8.10
N TYR A 158 -14.96 -6.89 9.15
CA TYR A 158 -15.42 -8.29 8.98
C TYR A 158 -16.70 -8.36 8.12
N GLN A 159 -17.63 -7.42 8.30
CA GLN A 159 -18.84 -7.38 7.46
C GLN A 159 -18.50 -7.12 5.99
N VAL A 160 -17.57 -6.20 5.70
CA VAL A 160 -17.09 -5.95 4.33
C VAL A 160 -16.43 -7.21 3.75
N ALA A 161 -15.62 -7.92 4.53
CA ALA A 161 -14.98 -9.17 4.08
C ALA A 161 -16.03 -10.26 3.77
N GLU A 162 -17.09 -10.37 4.57
CA GLU A 162 -18.23 -11.27 4.32
C GLU A 162 -19.00 -10.86 3.06
N ASP A 163 -19.36 -9.59 2.93
CA ASP A 163 -20.11 -9.04 1.78
C ASP A 163 -19.35 -9.22 0.46
N HIS A 164 -18.01 -9.18 0.51
CA HIS A 164 -17.15 -9.40 -0.65
C HIS A 164 -16.83 -10.89 -0.90
N GLY A 165 -17.32 -11.79 -0.05
CA GLY A 165 -17.21 -13.24 -0.21
C GLY A 165 -15.90 -13.85 0.29
N TYR A 166 -15.00 -13.09 0.92
CA TYR A 166 -13.71 -13.60 1.37
C TYR A 166 -13.85 -14.68 2.45
N THR A 167 -14.83 -14.54 3.35
CA THR A 167 -15.13 -15.53 4.39
C THR A 167 -15.66 -16.88 3.85
N ALA A 168 -16.05 -16.91 2.57
CA ALA A 168 -16.47 -18.16 1.92
C ALA A 168 -15.29 -18.98 1.37
N ILE A 169 -14.11 -18.39 1.23
CA ILE A 169 -12.93 -19.04 0.65
C ILE A 169 -11.83 -19.28 1.66
N ALA A 170 -11.78 -18.53 2.78
CA ALA A 170 -10.77 -18.67 3.83
C ALA A 170 -11.25 -18.05 5.15
N ASP A 171 -10.54 -18.35 6.24
CA ASP A 171 -10.61 -17.56 7.46
C ASP A 171 -10.08 -16.14 7.18
N VAL A 172 -10.73 -15.13 7.74
CA VAL A 172 -10.32 -13.73 7.63
C VAL A 172 -9.87 -13.26 9.01
N ASP A 173 -8.72 -12.56 9.06
CA ASP A 173 -8.16 -12.00 10.29
C ASP A 173 -7.87 -10.50 10.11
N ILE A 174 -8.55 -9.67 10.90
CA ILE A 174 -8.25 -8.23 10.98
C ILE A 174 -7.16 -8.06 12.06
N MET A 175 -5.91 -8.11 11.60
CA MET A 175 -4.73 -8.29 12.46
C MET A 175 -4.56 -7.23 13.56
N ASP A 176 -5.18 -6.06 13.44
CA ASP A 176 -5.13 -5.00 14.45
C ASP A 176 -6.37 -4.94 15.36
N GLU A 177 -7.18 -6.01 15.42
CA GLU A 177 -8.35 -6.05 16.32
C GLU A 177 -7.94 -6.02 17.80
N GLU A 178 -6.78 -6.56 18.15
CA GLU A 178 -6.19 -6.52 19.49
C GLU A 178 -5.13 -5.40 19.64
N GLY A 179 -5.04 -4.48 18.66
CA GLY A 179 -4.11 -3.35 18.69
C GLY A 179 -2.87 -3.56 17.82
N SER A 180 -1.75 -2.99 18.24
CA SER A 180 -0.52 -2.93 17.45
C SER A 180 0.64 -3.67 18.12
N MET A 181 1.55 -4.22 17.32
CA MET A 181 2.90 -4.55 17.73
C MET A 181 3.91 -3.67 16.98
N THR A 182 5.11 -3.53 17.53
CA THR A 182 6.16 -2.66 16.98
C THR A 182 7.22 -3.50 16.29
N LEU A 183 7.58 -3.10 15.07
CA LEU A 183 8.76 -3.58 14.34
C LEU A 183 9.82 -2.48 14.29
N PRO A 184 11.12 -2.78 14.45
CA PRO A 184 12.18 -1.80 14.27
C PRO A 184 12.30 -1.45 12.78
N VAL A 185 12.58 -0.18 12.48
CA VAL A 185 12.95 0.30 11.14
C VAL A 185 14.45 0.52 11.12
N THR A 186 15.18 -0.29 10.33
CA THR A 186 16.63 -0.18 10.19
C THR A 186 16.98 0.67 8.98
N GLY A 187 17.78 1.72 9.18
CA GLY A 187 18.22 2.61 8.10
C GLY A 187 17.15 3.60 7.62
N GLY A 188 16.04 3.73 8.35
CA GLY A 188 15.00 4.71 8.02
C GLY A 188 15.49 6.15 8.16
N ARG A 189 15.04 7.01 7.27
CA ARG A 189 15.28 8.45 7.27
C ARG A 189 14.22 9.20 8.09
N ASN A 190 13.00 8.69 8.05
CA ASN A 190 11.83 9.29 8.68
C ASN A 190 11.31 8.47 9.86
N LEU A 191 11.36 7.14 9.77
CA LEU A 191 10.85 6.23 10.78
C LEU A 191 11.99 5.51 11.50
N THR A 192 11.81 5.25 12.79
CA THR A 192 12.66 4.36 13.61
C THR A 192 11.93 3.09 14.01
N GLU A 193 10.61 3.10 13.89
CA GLU A 193 9.71 2.00 14.23
C GLU A 193 8.47 2.03 13.34
N ASN A 194 7.84 0.87 13.19
CA ASN A 194 6.60 0.68 12.46
C ASN A 194 5.60 -0.07 13.35
N TYR A 195 4.34 0.36 13.35
CA TYR A 195 3.27 -0.27 14.13
C TYR A 195 2.40 -1.13 13.21
N VAL A 196 2.57 -2.44 13.30
CA VAL A 196 1.80 -3.43 12.53
C VAL A 196 0.67 -3.99 13.39
N GLY A 197 -0.30 -4.68 12.77
CA GLY A 197 -1.36 -5.36 13.51
C GLY A 197 -0.78 -6.35 14.54
N ALA A 198 -1.38 -6.45 15.74
CA ALA A 198 -0.89 -7.32 16.81
C ALA A 198 -0.80 -8.80 16.40
N HIS A 199 -1.66 -9.25 15.48
CA HIS A 199 -1.68 -10.61 14.96
C HIS A 199 -0.62 -10.90 13.89
N PHE A 200 0.20 -9.93 13.49
CA PHE A 200 1.25 -10.13 12.50
C PHE A 200 2.17 -11.31 12.84
N ALA A 201 2.52 -11.48 14.12
CA ALA A 201 3.37 -12.57 14.58
C ALA A 201 2.67 -13.94 14.65
N ASN A 202 1.36 -14.01 14.35
CA ASN A 202 0.62 -15.27 14.34
C ASN A 202 0.86 -16.10 13.07
N TYR A 203 1.54 -15.52 12.07
CA TYR A 203 1.77 -16.15 10.77
C TYR A 203 3.27 -16.33 10.52
N ASP A 204 3.60 -17.46 9.91
CA ASP A 204 4.98 -17.84 9.63
C ASP A 204 5.43 -17.44 8.23
N TYR A 205 4.50 -17.32 7.28
CA TYR A 205 4.77 -16.98 5.88
C TYR A 205 3.70 -16.02 5.34
N TYR A 206 4.11 -15.07 4.50
CA TYR A 206 3.22 -14.09 3.90
C TYR A 206 3.25 -14.14 2.37
N VAL A 207 2.08 -14.24 1.75
CA VAL A 207 1.85 -13.97 0.33
C VAL A 207 1.19 -12.61 0.20
N ILE A 208 1.91 -11.66 -0.36
CA ILE A 208 1.41 -10.29 -0.56
C ILE A 208 0.73 -10.24 -1.91
N LEU A 209 -0.59 -10.33 -1.91
CA LEU A 209 -1.41 -10.30 -3.09
C LEU A 209 -2.00 -8.90 -3.28
N SER A 210 -1.45 -8.15 -4.21
CA SER A 210 -1.79 -6.75 -4.41
C SER A 210 -2.61 -6.56 -5.69
N HIS A 211 -3.64 -5.74 -5.60
CA HIS A 211 -4.31 -5.20 -6.77
C HIS A 211 -3.57 -3.92 -7.18
N PHE A 212 -2.72 -4.01 -8.19
CA PHE A 212 -1.93 -2.86 -8.67
C PHE A 212 -2.82 -1.84 -9.38
N LYS A 213 -2.71 -0.57 -9.03
CA LYS A 213 -3.46 0.54 -9.64
C LYS A 213 -3.02 1.91 -9.12
N GLY A 214 -3.67 2.98 -9.58
CA GLY A 214 -3.45 4.33 -9.10
C GLY A 214 -3.81 4.51 -7.62
N HIS A 215 -3.24 5.53 -7.00
CA HIS A 215 -3.53 5.92 -5.62
C HIS A 215 -3.45 7.43 -5.44
N ALA A 216 -4.44 8.00 -4.76
CA ALA A 216 -4.60 9.45 -4.61
C ALA A 216 -3.42 10.14 -3.90
N MET A 217 -2.73 9.46 -2.98
CA MET A 217 -1.61 10.03 -2.22
C MET A 217 -0.25 9.49 -2.69
N ALA A 218 -0.13 8.19 -2.95
CA ALA A 218 1.14 7.55 -3.28
C ALA A 218 1.46 7.48 -4.78
N GLY A 219 0.54 7.94 -5.65
CA GLY A 219 0.66 7.80 -7.10
C GLY A 219 0.16 6.46 -7.59
N TYR A 220 0.66 5.38 -7.06
CA TYR A 220 0.19 4.01 -7.28
C TYR A 220 0.16 3.20 -5.98
N GLY A 221 -0.46 2.02 -6.03
CA GLY A 221 -0.43 1.03 -4.97
C GLY A 221 -0.14 -0.34 -5.55
N GLY A 222 0.92 -0.97 -5.05
CA GLY A 222 1.38 -2.31 -5.40
C GLY A 222 1.90 -3.03 -4.15
N ALA A 223 2.93 -3.88 -4.32
CA ALA A 223 3.52 -4.69 -3.26
C ALA A 223 4.04 -3.84 -2.08
N ILE A 224 4.81 -2.77 -2.35
CA ILE A 224 5.38 -1.92 -1.29
C ILE A 224 4.28 -1.28 -0.45
N LYS A 225 3.23 -0.74 -1.09
CA LYS A 225 2.11 -0.16 -0.35
C LYS A 225 1.35 -1.22 0.46
N ASN A 226 1.21 -2.42 -0.07
CA ASN A 226 0.49 -3.50 0.59
C ASN A 226 1.23 -3.99 1.84
N ILE A 227 2.57 -4.14 1.79
CA ILE A 227 3.36 -4.55 2.96
C ILE A 227 3.57 -3.41 3.97
N SER A 228 3.50 -2.15 3.56
CA SER A 228 3.63 -1.01 4.47
C SER A 228 2.26 -0.61 5.05
N ILE A 229 1.49 0.17 4.29
CA ILE A 229 0.18 0.67 4.72
C ILE A 229 -0.79 -0.50 4.99
N GLY A 230 -0.75 -1.58 4.20
CA GLY A 230 -1.67 -2.70 4.33
C GLY A 230 -1.48 -3.50 5.63
N ILE A 231 -0.25 -3.75 6.05
CA ILE A 231 0.09 -4.51 7.28
C ILE A 231 0.10 -3.61 8.53
N ALA A 232 0.32 -2.30 8.36
CA ALA A 232 0.25 -1.37 9.48
C ALA A 232 -1.13 -1.37 10.13
N SER A 233 -1.19 -1.32 11.46
CA SER A 233 -2.42 -1.05 12.20
C SER A 233 -3.00 0.32 11.84
N ALA A 234 -4.21 0.63 12.28
CA ALA A 234 -4.79 1.96 12.07
C ALA A 234 -3.88 3.07 12.62
N GLU A 235 -3.22 2.85 13.77
CA GLU A 235 -2.20 3.75 14.33
C GLU A 235 -0.97 3.84 13.44
N GLY A 236 -0.45 2.70 12.98
CA GLY A 236 0.71 2.60 12.10
C GLY A 236 0.48 3.28 10.75
N LYS A 237 -0.71 3.15 10.18
CA LYS A 237 -1.08 3.87 8.96
C LYS A 237 -0.93 5.39 9.13
N ASN A 238 -1.41 5.94 10.26
CA ASN A 238 -1.26 7.36 10.54
C ASN A 238 0.23 7.74 10.76
N HIS A 239 0.99 6.88 11.45
CA HIS A 239 2.41 7.08 11.68
C HIS A 239 3.21 7.17 10.37
N ILE A 240 2.97 6.24 9.43
CA ILE A 240 3.60 6.24 8.10
C ILE A 240 3.19 7.49 7.30
N HIS A 241 1.89 7.79 7.22
CA HIS A 241 1.41 8.95 6.46
C HIS A 241 1.95 10.28 6.98
N THR A 242 2.26 10.38 8.27
CA THR A 242 2.82 11.59 8.87
C THR A 242 4.34 11.59 8.94
N ALA A 243 5.01 10.61 8.33
CA ALA A 243 6.46 10.45 8.38
C ALA A 243 7.00 10.50 9.83
N GLY A 244 6.33 9.79 10.74
CA GLY A 244 6.70 9.74 12.16
C GLY A 244 6.41 10.99 12.98
N LYS A 245 5.92 12.08 12.37
CA LYS A 245 5.75 13.38 13.04
C LYS A 245 4.43 13.51 13.80
N GLY A 246 3.50 12.57 13.57
CA GLY A 246 2.15 12.66 14.12
C GLY A 246 1.30 13.76 13.48
N GLY A 247 0.05 13.92 13.96
CA GLY A 247 -0.90 14.89 13.42
C GLY A 247 -1.84 14.27 12.38
N SER A 248 -2.28 15.10 11.41
CA SER A 248 -3.23 14.64 10.39
C SER A 248 -2.52 13.97 9.22
N MET A 249 -2.92 12.75 8.89
CA MET A 249 -2.42 12.01 7.72
C MET A 249 -2.60 12.77 6.39
N TRP A 250 -3.52 13.72 6.32
CA TRP A 250 -3.80 14.53 5.13
C TRP A 250 -2.86 15.71 4.94
N SER A 251 -1.99 16.00 5.91
CA SER A 251 -1.04 17.13 5.90
C SER A 251 0.42 16.72 5.74
N ALA A 252 0.68 15.47 5.41
CA ALA A 252 2.04 14.96 5.21
C ALA A 252 2.71 15.61 4.00
N SER A 253 4.03 15.84 4.10
CA SER A 253 4.87 16.16 2.95
C SER A 253 5.01 14.95 2.04
N GLN A 254 4.97 15.14 0.72
CA GLN A 254 4.89 14.07 -0.28
C GLN A 254 6.07 13.09 -0.17
N ASP A 255 7.30 13.55 -0.35
CA ASP A 255 8.46 12.67 -0.37
C ASP A 255 8.71 11.97 0.97
N PRO A 256 8.67 12.64 2.15
CA PRO A 256 8.77 11.93 3.43
C PRO A 256 7.70 10.87 3.66
N PHE A 257 6.49 11.03 3.12
CA PHE A 257 5.45 9.99 3.17
C PHE A 257 5.83 8.78 2.30
N LEU A 258 6.28 9.01 1.07
CA LEU A 258 6.70 7.94 0.16
C LEU A 258 7.93 7.17 0.70
N GLU A 259 8.90 7.90 1.26
CA GLU A 259 10.05 7.32 1.95
C GLU A 259 9.60 6.45 3.14
N SER A 260 8.69 6.97 3.98
CA SER A 260 8.15 6.23 5.12
C SER A 260 7.40 4.96 4.71
N MET A 261 6.74 4.94 3.55
CA MET A 261 6.15 3.72 3.01
C MET A 261 7.21 2.66 2.72
N ALA A 262 8.31 3.03 2.04
CA ALA A 262 9.40 2.10 1.76
C ALA A 262 10.07 1.61 3.06
N GLU A 263 10.31 2.52 4.02
CA GLU A 263 10.89 2.21 5.33
C GLU A 263 10.03 1.24 6.15
N ALA A 264 8.72 1.48 6.20
CA ALA A 264 7.77 0.59 6.86
C ALA A 264 7.68 -0.77 6.14
N GLY A 265 7.69 -0.78 4.80
CA GLY A 265 7.74 -2.00 4.01
C GLY A 265 8.99 -2.82 4.31
N LYS A 266 10.15 -2.15 4.41
CA LYS A 266 11.41 -2.80 4.77
C LYS A 266 11.36 -3.45 6.15
N SER A 267 10.77 -2.79 7.15
CA SER A 267 10.66 -3.36 8.49
C SER A 267 9.87 -4.68 8.51
N VAL A 268 8.85 -4.79 7.65
CA VAL A 268 8.06 -6.03 7.48
C VAL A 268 8.88 -7.11 6.77
N ALA A 269 9.55 -6.76 5.67
CA ALA A 269 10.40 -7.69 4.93
C ALA A 269 11.55 -8.22 5.81
N ASP A 270 12.21 -7.34 6.57
CA ASP A 270 13.29 -7.70 7.50
C ASP A 270 12.78 -8.64 8.62
N ALA A 271 11.57 -8.39 9.17
CA ALA A 271 10.99 -9.23 10.20
C ALA A 271 10.62 -10.64 9.71
N LEU A 272 10.26 -10.76 8.44
CA LEU A 272 9.88 -12.03 7.82
C LEU A 272 11.09 -12.83 7.30
N ASP A 273 12.23 -12.18 7.10
CA ASP A 273 13.51 -12.83 6.77
C ASP A 273 13.37 -13.88 5.64
N GLY A 274 12.91 -13.43 4.46
CA GLY A 274 12.69 -14.25 3.26
C GLY A 274 11.42 -15.12 3.27
N ARG A 275 10.63 -15.08 4.32
CA ARG A 275 9.33 -15.81 4.39
C ARG A 275 8.18 -14.96 3.87
N ILE A 276 8.38 -14.39 2.70
CA ILE A 276 7.44 -13.47 2.04
C ILE A 276 7.64 -13.53 0.54
N LEU A 277 6.57 -13.44 -0.22
CA LEU A 277 6.59 -13.24 -1.67
C LEU A 277 5.52 -12.22 -2.09
N TYR A 278 5.63 -11.72 -3.30
CA TYR A 278 4.82 -10.62 -3.80
C TYR A 278 4.19 -10.97 -5.13
N ILE A 279 2.89 -10.72 -5.25
CA ILE A 279 2.10 -10.89 -6.48
C ILE A 279 1.30 -9.61 -6.71
N ASN A 280 1.44 -9.00 -7.87
CA ASN A 280 0.67 -7.85 -8.31
C ASN A 280 -0.29 -8.26 -9.43
N VAL A 281 -1.57 -8.04 -9.25
CA VAL A 281 -2.61 -8.25 -10.28
C VAL A 281 -2.92 -6.90 -10.92
N MET A 282 -2.69 -6.80 -12.23
CA MET A 282 -2.85 -5.59 -13.03
C MET A 282 -4.12 -5.68 -13.89
N ASN A 283 -5.27 -5.73 -13.22
CA ASN A 283 -6.58 -5.69 -13.86
C ASN A 283 -7.42 -4.52 -13.37
N ARG A 284 -8.39 -4.09 -14.18
CA ARG A 284 -9.29 -2.99 -13.84
C ARG A 284 -8.53 -1.77 -13.33
N LEU A 285 -7.50 -1.41 -14.08
CA LEU A 285 -6.49 -0.40 -13.76
C LEU A 285 -7.08 1.01 -13.72
N SER A 286 -7.63 1.38 -12.56
CA SER A 286 -8.15 2.71 -12.28
C SER A 286 -7.05 3.63 -11.73
N VAL A 287 -7.22 4.94 -11.87
CA VAL A 287 -6.40 5.96 -11.19
C VAL A 287 -6.66 6.00 -9.68
N ASP A 288 -7.73 5.37 -9.20
CA ASP A 288 -8.12 5.28 -7.79
C ASP A 288 -7.99 3.86 -7.26
N CYS A 289 -7.72 3.73 -5.96
CA CYS A 289 -7.50 2.44 -5.34
C CYS A 289 -8.77 1.85 -4.70
N ASP A 290 -8.69 0.60 -4.21
CA ASP A 290 -9.78 -0.08 -3.49
C ASP A 290 -10.16 0.57 -2.15
N CYS A 291 -9.43 1.61 -1.72
CA CYS A 291 -9.83 2.44 -0.59
C CYS A 291 -10.89 3.51 -0.96
N ASP A 292 -11.25 3.62 -2.23
CA ASP A 292 -12.34 4.46 -2.73
C ASP A 292 -13.54 3.57 -3.08
N GLY A 293 -14.69 3.83 -2.46
CA GLY A 293 -15.94 3.12 -2.74
C GLY A 293 -16.65 3.60 -4.03
N SER A 294 -16.07 4.59 -4.72
CA SER A 294 -16.60 5.15 -5.97
C SER A 294 -15.45 5.52 -6.90
N PRO A 295 -14.54 4.56 -7.20
CA PRO A 295 -13.34 4.83 -7.98
C PRO A 295 -13.73 5.26 -9.41
N ALA A 296 -12.85 6.03 -10.05
CA ALA A 296 -12.96 6.28 -11.48
C ALA A 296 -12.98 4.96 -12.26
N GLU A 297 -13.78 4.90 -13.31
CA GLU A 297 -13.75 3.75 -14.23
C GLU A 297 -12.36 3.60 -14.84
N PRO A 298 -11.84 2.38 -14.96
CA PRO A 298 -10.59 2.12 -15.68
C PRO A 298 -10.66 2.62 -17.12
N ASP A 299 -9.64 3.33 -17.55
CA ASP A 299 -9.51 3.87 -18.92
C ASP A 299 -8.29 3.29 -19.67
N MET A 300 -7.65 2.29 -19.10
CA MET A 300 -6.63 1.48 -19.76
C MET A 300 -6.97 -0.01 -19.70
N HIS A 301 -6.35 -0.79 -20.59
CA HIS A 301 -6.54 -2.24 -20.63
C HIS A 301 -5.91 -2.95 -19.42
N ASP A 302 -6.39 -4.16 -19.15
CA ASP A 302 -5.79 -5.07 -18.18
C ASP A 302 -4.46 -5.61 -18.75
N ILE A 303 -3.43 -5.74 -17.91
CA ILE A 303 -2.07 -6.07 -18.37
C ILE A 303 -1.71 -7.52 -18.04
N GLY A 304 -1.92 -7.99 -16.81
CA GLY A 304 -1.52 -9.33 -16.42
C GLY A 304 -1.33 -9.50 -14.93
N ILE A 305 -0.62 -10.57 -14.55
CA ILE A 305 -0.25 -10.87 -13.16
C ILE A 305 1.26 -11.05 -13.12
N LEU A 306 1.90 -10.34 -12.18
CA LEU A 306 3.35 -10.38 -11.97
C LEU A 306 3.68 -10.92 -10.59
N ALA A 307 4.78 -11.68 -10.46
CA ALA A 307 5.23 -12.23 -9.18
C ALA A 307 6.75 -12.16 -9.03
N SER A 308 7.23 -11.87 -7.81
CA SER A 308 8.64 -11.83 -7.46
C SER A 308 8.86 -12.04 -5.95
N TYR A 309 10.08 -12.38 -5.56
CA TYR A 309 10.54 -12.27 -4.17
C TYR A 309 11.01 -10.86 -3.80
N ASP A 310 11.05 -9.93 -4.76
CA ASP A 310 11.50 -8.56 -4.57
C ASP A 310 10.34 -7.58 -4.78
N PRO A 311 9.91 -6.84 -3.73
CA PRO A 311 8.77 -5.93 -3.83
C PRO A 311 9.07 -4.68 -4.66
N VAL A 312 10.33 -4.25 -4.74
CA VAL A 312 10.75 -3.10 -5.56
C VAL A 312 10.74 -3.50 -7.03
N ALA A 313 11.29 -4.68 -7.35
CA ALA A 313 11.35 -5.20 -8.71
C ALA A 313 9.95 -5.43 -9.31
N VAL A 314 9.04 -6.08 -8.57
CA VAL A 314 7.69 -6.33 -9.08
C VAL A 314 6.88 -5.04 -9.25
N ASP A 315 7.03 -4.08 -8.34
CA ASP A 315 6.36 -2.77 -8.48
C ASP A 315 6.99 -1.96 -9.62
N GLN A 316 8.32 -2.00 -9.80
CA GLN A 316 9.01 -1.35 -10.93
C GLN A 316 8.52 -1.92 -12.27
N ALA A 317 8.47 -3.25 -12.40
CA ALA A 317 7.97 -3.91 -13.61
C ALA A 317 6.52 -3.50 -13.94
N CYS A 318 5.65 -3.45 -12.93
CA CYS A 318 4.27 -2.97 -13.12
C CYS A 318 4.22 -1.52 -13.60
N VAL A 319 5.03 -0.64 -13.02
CA VAL A 319 5.10 0.78 -13.42
C VAL A 319 5.60 0.89 -14.86
N ASP A 320 6.66 0.19 -15.22
CA ASP A 320 7.22 0.24 -16.57
C ASP A 320 6.19 -0.22 -17.62
N LEU A 321 5.45 -1.29 -17.35
CA LEU A 321 4.35 -1.76 -18.22
C LEU A 321 3.24 -0.72 -18.39
N VAL A 322 2.89 0.02 -17.33
CA VAL A 322 1.94 1.15 -17.42
C VAL A 322 2.49 2.27 -18.30
N TYR A 323 3.79 2.59 -18.18
CA TYR A 323 4.43 3.63 -18.99
C TYR A 323 4.57 3.24 -20.46
N GLU A 324 4.67 1.95 -20.76
CA GLU A 324 4.73 1.41 -22.12
C GLU A 324 3.35 1.30 -22.78
N ALA A 325 2.27 1.27 -22.00
CA ALA A 325 0.91 1.11 -22.51
C ALA A 325 0.44 2.36 -23.28
N GLU A 326 -0.09 2.17 -24.51
CA GLU A 326 -0.60 3.26 -25.34
C GLU A 326 -1.76 4.04 -24.69
N ASP A 327 -2.55 3.39 -23.83
CA ASP A 327 -3.69 3.94 -23.10
C ASP A 327 -3.40 4.23 -21.62
N GLY A 328 -2.13 4.10 -21.17
CA GLY A 328 -1.71 4.29 -19.77
C GLY A 328 -1.68 5.72 -19.26
N ALA A 329 -1.99 6.73 -20.10
CA ALA A 329 -1.74 8.14 -19.82
C ALA A 329 -2.36 8.66 -18.51
N SER A 330 -3.55 8.24 -18.14
CA SER A 330 -4.22 8.67 -16.89
C SER A 330 -3.49 8.17 -15.67
N LEU A 331 -3.07 6.90 -15.68
CA LEU A 331 -2.35 6.29 -14.57
C LEU A 331 -0.91 6.83 -14.48
N VAL A 332 -0.23 7.03 -15.61
CA VAL A 332 1.08 7.72 -15.65
C VAL A 332 0.97 9.12 -15.01
N ASN A 333 -0.02 9.92 -15.40
CA ASN A 333 -0.25 11.24 -14.81
C ASN A 333 -0.51 11.16 -13.30
N ARG A 334 -1.23 10.14 -12.82
CA ARG A 334 -1.45 9.92 -11.38
C ARG A 334 -0.13 9.62 -10.68
N ILE A 335 0.69 8.73 -11.21
CA ILE A 335 2.00 8.36 -10.66
C ILE A 335 2.91 9.59 -10.58
N GLU A 336 3.05 10.32 -11.69
CA GLU A 336 3.92 11.50 -11.78
C GLU A 336 3.45 12.66 -10.89
N SER A 337 2.14 12.95 -10.87
CA SER A 337 1.58 14.03 -10.03
C SER A 337 1.79 13.83 -8.54
N ARG A 338 2.14 12.63 -8.12
CA ARG A 338 2.40 12.24 -6.73
C ARG A 338 3.85 11.86 -6.47
N ASN A 339 4.74 12.08 -7.44
CA ASN A 339 6.14 11.64 -7.34
C ASN A 339 6.27 10.14 -6.98
N GLY A 340 5.35 9.30 -7.51
CA GLY A 340 5.17 7.92 -7.06
C GLY A 340 6.40 7.04 -7.21
N LEU A 341 7.28 7.33 -8.19
CA LEU A 341 8.54 6.62 -8.40
C LEU A 341 9.52 6.77 -7.24
N HIS A 342 9.40 7.83 -6.45
CA HIS A 342 10.28 8.07 -5.30
C HIS A 342 10.20 6.96 -4.24
N THR A 343 9.05 6.25 -4.13
CA THR A 343 8.95 5.07 -3.26
C THR A 343 9.89 3.95 -3.71
N LEU A 344 10.02 3.72 -5.03
CA LEU A 344 10.94 2.71 -5.60
C LEU A 344 12.40 3.12 -5.42
N GLU A 345 12.70 4.39 -5.68
CA GLU A 345 14.04 4.96 -5.53
C GLU A 345 14.54 4.82 -4.10
N HIS A 346 13.72 5.25 -3.13
CA HIS A 346 14.06 5.13 -1.72
C HIS A 346 14.08 3.68 -1.25
N GLY A 347 13.15 2.84 -1.72
CA GLY A 347 13.13 1.41 -1.44
C GLY A 347 14.43 0.71 -1.84
N ALA A 348 14.94 1.02 -3.03
CA ALA A 348 16.23 0.49 -3.50
C ALA A 348 17.40 1.08 -2.69
N GLU A 349 17.40 2.39 -2.40
CA GLU A 349 18.43 3.05 -1.60
C GLU A 349 18.62 2.42 -0.22
N ILE A 350 17.51 2.07 0.46
CA ILE A 350 17.57 1.46 1.80
C ILE A 350 17.74 -0.06 1.79
N GLY A 351 17.78 -0.69 0.61
CA GLY A 351 17.94 -2.13 0.46
C GLY A 351 16.68 -2.94 0.76
N LEU A 352 15.49 -2.41 0.43
CA LEU A 352 14.24 -3.16 0.42
C LEU A 352 14.18 -4.12 -0.77
N GLY A 353 14.78 -3.75 -1.91
CA GLY A 353 14.84 -4.53 -3.13
C GLY A 353 15.63 -3.82 -4.22
N ASN A 354 15.53 -4.33 -5.45
CA ASN A 354 16.27 -3.85 -6.61
C ASN A 354 15.31 -3.31 -7.68
N ARG A 355 15.63 -2.16 -8.28
CA ARG A 355 14.89 -1.61 -9.42
C ARG A 355 15.23 -2.27 -10.75
N GLU A 356 16.42 -2.91 -10.82
CA GLU A 356 16.80 -3.71 -11.98
C GLU A 356 16.20 -5.11 -11.87
N TYR A 357 15.50 -5.54 -12.90
CA TYR A 357 14.80 -6.82 -12.95
C TYR A 357 14.90 -7.49 -14.31
N GLU A 358 14.72 -8.79 -14.34
CA GLU A 358 14.48 -9.58 -15.53
C GLU A 358 13.01 -9.98 -15.59
N LEU A 359 12.28 -9.50 -16.61
CA LEU A 359 10.89 -9.90 -16.85
C LEU A 359 10.84 -11.23 -17.60
N ILE A 360 10.29 -12.25 -16.97
CA ILE A 360 10.19 -13.60 -17.48
C ILE A 360 8.72 -13.89 -17.81
N SER A 361 8.38 -13.84 -19.10
CA SER A 361 7.04 -14.23 -19.57
C SER A 361 6.83 -15.74 -19.41
N LEU A 362 5.69 -16.10 -18.84
CA LEU A 362 5.24 -17.50 -18.73
C LEU A 362 4.29 -17.90 -19.86
N ASP A 363 3.93 -16.96 -20.73
CA ASP A 363 3.06 -17.23 -21.88
C ASP A 363 3.89 -17.72 -23.07
N GLU A 364 3.33 -18.72 -23.81
CA GLU A 364 3.97 -19.34 -24.98
C GLU A 364 3.78 -18.50 -26.25
#